data_6dc6dd46135c916f5f7857a2ee17b280
#
_entry.id   6dc6dd46135c916f5f7857a2ee17b280
#
_cell.length_a   1.000
_cell.length_b   1.000
_cell.length_c   1.000
_cell.angle_alpha   90.00
_cell.angle_beta   90.00
_cell.angle_gamma   90.00
#
_symmetry.space_group_name_H-M   'P 1'
#
loop_
_entity.id
_entity.type
_entity.pdbx_description
1 polymer ?
#
loop_
_entity_poly.entity_id
_entity_poly.type
_entity_poly.pdbx_seq_one_letter_code
_entity_poly.pdbx_strand_id
1 'polypeptide(L)'
;MSSVFNILKLEELTTFKIRYDYRTDVFCFSAAKEWEVETDFSMYNKTFNVGSVLTDKVTYLNHSAVLELFNRHGQMAYLEKIQGLIRQGKHFGVDMLYNDKLNIRLICGIHSPRRGINNKSHATLAGATRRKDLSLPEIDAITDALNLSRAMSFKNVAADIPFGGCKTTVQMDSPDIANMEVMGFLAYACDTARCFTGPDMAFPKEMVKVMNEHFTMQYCGGPGSALGDTAIPTAYGVYLALKQAVKFKTGSESLDGMSAAVLSLGAVGYATAKYLAKEKTKLYLASTNEHTLERFIKEHPDHDIILVSPEKILNVEADILCPSGIGGLFGEEEIEALKFKYIFGGANNQLRATNQEEEIRLAKRLAQRDILYQIEWWHNCAGVLAAAMEYTYGFTKNNADLLRAVEEVVPKQTWKNLNLAKALGVTPTESAYLSCNEVIYGEITERLWEK
;
A
#
# COMPACT_ATOMS: atom_id res chain seq x y z
N MET A 1 -10.82 -24.24 16.53
CA MET A 1 -9.73 -23.33 16.08
C MET A 1 -9.97 -21.96 16.73
N SER A 2 -8.88 -21.33 17.14
CA SER A 2 -8.98 -19.98 17.74
C SER A 2 -9.35 -18.96 16.68
N SER A 3 -10.39 -18.16 16.91
CA SER A 3 -10.90 -17.17 15.94
C SER A 3 -11.80 -16.16 16.63
N VAL A 4 -11.57 -14.89 16.38
CA VAL A 4 -12.45 -13.77 16.77
C VAL A 4 -13.78 -13.88 16.04
N PHE A 5 -13.78 -14.18 14.73
CA PHE A 5 -15.01 -14.30 13.96
C PHE A 5 -15.92 -15.42 14.47
N ASN A 6 -15.35 -16.52 15.00
CA ASN A 6 -16.18 -17.55 15.63
C ASN A 6 -16.85 -17.05 16.92
N ILE A 7 -16.16 -16.23 17.72
CA ILE A 7 -16.76 -15.60 18.91
C ILE A 7 -17.89 -14.66 18.48
N LEU A 8 -17.64 -13.80 17.47
CA LEU A 8 -18.66 -12.89 16.94
C LEU A 8 -19.91 -13.65 16.50
N LYS A 9 -19.73 -14.75 15.76
CA LYS A 9 -20.83 -15.61 15.31
C LYS A 9 -21.60 -16.21 16.47
N LEU A 10 -20.93 -16.79 17.46
CA LEU A 10 -21.55 -17.48 18.60
C LEU A 10 -22.32 -16.53 19.53
N GLU A 11 -21.87 -15.29 19.62
CA GLU A 11 -22.45 -14.25 20.48
C GLU A 11 -23.34 -13.26 19.72
N GLU A 12 -23.64 -13.56 18.45
CA GLU A 12 -24.43 -12.69 17.56
C GLU A 12 -23.90 -11.26 17.46
N LEU A 13 -22.58 -11.09 17.56
CA LEU A 13 -21.90 -9.81 17.41
C LEU A 13 -21.45 -9.62 15.95
N THR A 14 -21.35 -8.37 15.51
CA THR A 14 -21.00 -8.02 14.13
C THR A 14 -19.65 -7.35 14.01
N THR A 15 -19.17 -6.71 15.08
CA THR A 15 -17.92 -5.95 15.08
C THR A 15 -17.09 -6.22 16.31
N PHE A 16 -15.76 -6.21 16.10
CA PHE A 16 -14.77 -6.23 17.16
C PHE A 16 -13.65 -5.24 16.83
N LYS A 17 -13.24 -4.44 17.80
CA LYS A 17 -12.20 -3.42 17.60
C LYS A 17 -11.16 -3.49 18.68
N ILE A 18 -9.89 -3.44 18.27
CA ILE A 18 -8.73 -3.29 19.12
C ILE A 18 -8.12 -1.92 18.88
N ARG A 19 -7.81 -1.21 19.95
CA ARG A 19 -7.01 0.03 19.91
C ARG A 19 -5.82 -0.12 20.82
N TYR A 20 -4.69 0.42 20.41
CA TYR A 20 -3.44 0.35 21.14
C TYR A 20 -2.73 1.69 21.14
N ASP A 21 -2.34 2.12 22.30
CA ASP A 21 -1.43 3.25 22.48
C ASP A 21 -0.03 2.73 22.81
N TYR A 22 0.86 2.79 21.83
CA TYR A 22 2.24 2.30 21.95
C TYR A 22 3.09 3.11 22.94
N ARG A 23 2.66 4.32 23.33
CA ARG A 23 3.39 5.17 24.30
C ARG A 23 3.14 4.76 25.73
N THR A 24 1.95 4.28 26.01
CA THR A 24 1.52 3.84 27.36
C THR A 24 1.43 2.34 27.48
N ASP A 25 1.62 1.59 26.39
CA ASP A 25 1.42 0.13 26.27
C ASP A 25 0.01 -0.31 26.69
N VAL A 26 -1.00 0.50 26.42
CA VAL A 26 -2.38 0.24 26.82
C VAL A 26 -3.22 -0.22 25.64
N PHE A 27 -3.93 -1.35 25.82
CA PHE A 27 -4.94 -1.83 24.89
C PHE A 27 -6.34 -1.47 25.37
N CYS A 28 -7.22 -1.17 24.41
CA CYS A 28 -8.65 -1.00 24.62
C CYS A 28 -9.39 -1.87 23.60
N PHE A 29 -10.40 -2.62 24.08
CA PHE A 29 -11.23 -3.50 23.28
C PHE A 29 -12.67 -3.03 23.29
N SER A 30 -13.38 -3.26 22.20
CA SER A 30 -14.81 -3.14 22.12
C SER A 30 -15.39 -4.16 21.13
N ALA A 31 -16.59 -4.62 21.39
CA ALA A 31 -17.36 -5.43 20.46
C ALA A 31 -18.82 -4.97 20.43
N ALA A 32 -19.49 -5.16 19.31
CA ALA A 32 -20.88 -4.72 19.19
C ALA A 32 -21.69 -5.61 18.23
N LYS A 33 -23.01 -5.63 18.44
CA LYS A 33 -23.99 -5.99 17.42
C LYS A 33 -24.53 -4.67 16.85
N GLU A 34 -24.11 -4.33 15.63
CA GLU A 34 -24.47 -3.06 14.99
C GLU A 34 -25.61 -3.24 13.96
N TRP A 35 -25.81 -4.46 13.44
CA TRP A 35 -26.88 -4.80 12.49
C TRP A 35 -27.46 -6.20 12.77
N GLU A 36 -28.65 -6.46 12.25
CA GLU A 36 -29.28 -7.78 12.29
C GLU A 36 -28.84 -8.64 11.11
N VAL A 37 -28.96 -9.99 11.24
CA VAL A 37 -28.52 -10.94 10.20
C VAL A 37 -29.27 -10.69 8.88
N GLU A 38 -30.52 -10.30 8.96
CA GLU A 38 -31.43 -10.06 7.82
C GLU A 38 -31.13 -8.72 7.10
N THR A 39 -30.31 -7.86 7.69
CA THR A 39 -29.99 -6.54 7.10
C THR A 39 -29.57 -6.66 5.65
N ASP A 40 -30.24 -5.92 4.78
CA ASP A 40 -29.92 -5.84 3.35
C ASP A 40 -29.01 -4.64 3.10
N PHE A 41 -27.72 -4.91 2.94
CA PHE A 41 -26.71 -3.88 2.68
C PHE A 41 -26.82 -3.25 1.29
N SER A 42 -27.62 -3.80 0.36
CA SER A 42 -27.87 -3.13 -0.92
C SER A 42 -28.58 -1.78 -0.75
N MET A 43 -29.24 -1.58 0.40
CA MET A 43 -29.90 -0.33 0.79
C MET A 43 -28.93 0.74 1.31
N TYR A 44 -27.68 0.39 1.60
CA TYR A 44 -26.64 1.34 1.95
C TYR A 44 -26.29 2.18 0.72
N ASN A 45 -26.19 3.49 0.85
CA ASN A 45 -25.96 4.36 -0.30
C ASN A 45 -24.82 5.36 -0.05
N LYS A 46 -24.35 6.00 -1.13
CA LYS A 46 -23.22 6.96 -1.11
C LYS A 46 -23.46 8.22 -0.29
N THR A 47 -24.65 8.45 0.22
CA THR A 47 -24.96 9.58 1.09
C THR A 47 -24.80 9.24 2.58
N PHE A 48 -24.19 8.12 2.90
CA PHE A 48 -24.00 7.62 4.26
C PHE A 48 -25.29 7.39 5.03
N ASN A 49 -26.24 6.75 4.41
CA ASN A 49 -27.50 6.38 5.09
C ASN A 49 -27.26 5.20 6.04
N VAL A 50 -26.55 5.46 7.15
CA VAL A 50 -26.23 4.45 8.18
C VAL A 50 -27.51 3.88 8.80
N GLY A 51 -28.54 4.69 8.95
CA GLY A 51 -29.80 4.26 9.50
C GLY A 51 -30.54 3.21 8.69
N SER A 52 -30.16 2.99 7.41
CA SER A 52 -30.74 1.93 6.58
C SER A 52 -30.20 0.53 6.91
N VAL A 53 -29.07 0.43 7.62
CA VAL A 53 -28.39 -0.84 7.89
C VAL A 53 -28.18 -1.12 9.37
N LEU A 54 -28.11 -0.09 10.22
CA LEU A 54 -27.91 -0.30 11.65
C LEU A 54 -29.21 -0.72 12.36
N THR A 55 -29.06 -1.58 13.35
CA THR A 55 -30.17 -1.92 14.26
C THR A 55 -30.43 -0.80 15.28
N ASP A 56 -31.68 -0.58 15.66
CA ASP A 56 -32.04 0.29 16.78
C ASP A 56 -31.65 -0.28 18.15
N LYS A 57 -31.28 -1.58 18.19
CA LYS A 57 -30.93 -2.32 19.41
C LYS A 57 -29.45 -2.68 19.42
N VAL A 58 -28.58 -1.69 19.32
CA VAL A 58 -27.12 -1.91 19.38
C VAL A 58 -26.74 -2.49 20.73
N THR A 59 -26.10 -3.66 20.70
CA THR A 59 -25.41 -4.22 21.86
C THR A 59 -23.96 -3.75 21.80
N TYR A 60 -23.46 -3.17 22.89
CA TYR A 60 -22.09 -2.71 23.00
C TYR A 60 -21.40 -3.34 24.20
N LEU A 61 -20.24 -3.97 23.96
CA LEU A 61 -19.36 -4.53 24.98
C LEU A 61 -18.12 -3.63 25.11
N ASN A 62 -17.88 -3.14 26.32
CA ASN A 62 -16.69 -2.37 26.64
C ASN A 62 -15.46 -3.28 26.87
N HIS A 63 -14.32 -2.69 27.20
CA HIS A 63 -13.06 -3.39 27.42
C HIS A 63 -13.16 -4.59 28.38
N SER A 64 -13.75 -4.39 29.56
CA SER A 64 -13.87 -5.45 30.58
C SER A 64 -14.78 -6.56 30.10
N ALA A 65 -15.94 -6.22 29.52
CA ALA A 65 -16.88 -7.22 29.00
C ALA A 65 -16.28 -8.04 27.84
N VAL A 66 -15.43 -7.44 27.02
CA VAL A 66 -14.70 -8.17 25.97
C VAL A 66 -13.68 -9.14 26.57
N LEU A 67 -12.94 -8.75 27.60
CA LEU A 67 -12.01 -9.66 28.27
C LEU A 67 -12.76 -10.86 28.91
N GLU A 68 -13.87 -10.61 29.57
CA GLU A 68 -14.74 -11.67 30.11
C GLU A 68 -15.25 -12.59 29.00
N LEU A 69 -15.64 -12.03 27.85
CA LEU A 69 -16.08 -12.77 26.68
C LEU A 69 -14.97 -13.72 26.18
N PHE A 70 -13.77 -13.21 25.93
CA PHE A 70 -12.64 -14.03 25.48
C PHE A 70 -12.22 -15.09 26.51
N ASN A 71 -12.28 -14.76 27.80
CA ASN A 71 -12.02 -15.72 28.88
C ASN A 71 -13.05 -16.85 28.90
N ARG A 72 -14.36 -16.52 28.79
CA ARG A 72 -15.46 -17.50 28.73
C ARG A 72 -15.32 -18.47 27.55
N HIS A 73 -14.81 -18.01 26.42
CA HIS A 73 -14.54 -18.82 25.24
C HIS A 73 -13.16 -19.51 25.27
N GLY A 74 -12.35 -19.33 26.31
CA GLY A 74 -11.02 -19.90 26.38
C GLY A 74 -10.04 -19.37 25.32
N GLN A 75 -10.23 -18.11 24.88
CA GLN A 75 -9.47 -17.51 23.77
C GLN A 75 -8.52 -16.39 24.19
N MET A 76 -8.21 -16.28 25.49
CA MET A 76 -7.28 -15.25 25.99
C MET A 76 -5.89 -15.33 25.36
N ALA A 77 -5.31 -16.52 25.23
CA ALA A 77 -4.01 -16.71 24.59
C ALA A 77 -4.01 -16.27 23.11
N TYR A 78 -5.15 -16.42 22.42
CA TYR A 78 -5.30 -15.95 21.05
C TYR A 78 -5.38 -14.42 20.97
N LEU A 79 -6.12 -13.80 21.89
CA LEU A 79 -6.16 -12.33 22.00
C LEU A 79 -4.77 -11.76 22.29
N GLU A 80 -4.00 -12.38 23.21
CA GLU A 80 -2.62 -12.01 23.50
C GLU A 80 -1.70 -12.13 22.28
N LYS A 81 -1.89 -13.17 21.44
CA LYS A 81 -1.15 -13.31 20.19
C LYS A 81 -1.42 -12.13 19.23
N ILE A 82 -2.67 -11.72 19.10
CA ILE A 82 -3.04 -10.54 18.27
C ILE A 82 -2.43 -9.26 18.86
N GLN A 83 -2.51 -9.08 20.19
CA GLN A 83 -1.86 -7.95 20.87
C GLN A 83 -0.35 -7.92 20.61
N GLY A 84 0.31 -9.08 20.61
CA GLY A 84 1.73 -9.21 20.30
C GLY A 84 2.08 -8.66 18.90
N LEU A 85 1.30 -9.03 17.88
CA LEU A 85 1.48 -8.53 16.51
C LEU A 85 1.28 -7.01 16.42
N ILE A 86 0.25 -6.48 17.08
CA ILE A 86 -0.05 -5.05 17.12
C ILE A 86 1.09 -4.29 17.81
N ARG A 87 1.55 -4.77 18.96
CA ARG A 87 2.64 -4.17 19.73
C ARG A 87 3.96 -4.16 18.95
N GLN A 88 4.32 -5.27 18.32
CA GLN A 88 5.56 -5.41 17.55
C GLN A 88 5.65 -4.37 16.43
N GLY A 89 4.56 -4.11 15.73
CA GLY A 89 4.53 -3.13 14.63
C GLY A 89 4.12 -1.72 15.06
N LYS A 90 3.89 -1.46 16.36
CA LYS A 90 3.34 -0.19 16.89
C LYS A 90 2.06 0.24 16.16
N HIS A 91 1.19 -0.70 15.79
CA HIS A 91 -0.05 -0.41 15.10
C HIS A 91 -1.05 0.25 16.05
N PHE A 92 -1.84 1.18 15.52
CA PHE A 92 -2.93 1.80 16.29
C PHE A 92 -4.05 0.82 16.63
N GLY A 93 -4.32 -0.15 15.75
CA GLY A 93 -5.33 -1.15 16.04
C GLY A 93 -5.78 -1.99 14.86
N VAL A 94 -6.87 -2.71 15.11
CA VAL A 94 -7.55 -3.55 14.11
C VAL A 94 -9.06 -3.39 14.30
N ASP A 95 -9.78 -3.27 13.20
CA ASP A 95 -11.24 -3.40 13.14
C ASP A 95 -11.59 -4.69 12.42
N MET A 96 -12.45 -5.49 13.02
CA MET A 96 -12.95 -6.74 12.46
C MET A 96 -14.48 -6.66 12.33
N LEU A 97 -14.97 -6.87 11.12
CA LEU A 97 -16.41 -6.87 10.81
C LEU A 97 -16.79 -8.25 10.27
N TYR A 98 -17.86 -8.80 10.79
CA TYR A 98 -18.37 -10.10 10.42
C TYR A 98 -19.81 -10.02 9.93
N ASN A 99 -20.05 -10.46 8.69
CA ASN A 99 -21.39 -10.60 8.14
C ASN A 99 -21.67 -12.10 7.92
N ASP A 100 -22.52 -12.69 8.78
CA ASP A 100 -22.83 -14.12 8.74
C ASP A 100 -23.63 -14.50 7.48
N LYS A 101 -24.61 -13.68 7.09
CA LYS A 101 -25.44 -13.90 5.90
C LYS A 101 -24.63 -13.95 4.62
N LEU A 102 -23.67 -13.04 4.46
CA LEU A 102 -22.81 -12.95 3.29
C LEU A 102 -21.55 -13.80 3.42
N ASN A 103 -21.31 -14.42 4.57
CA ASN A 103 -20.07 -15.15 4.90
C ASN A 103 -18.81 -14.33 4.64
N ILE A 104 -18.82 -13.06 5.05
CA ILE A 104 -17.71 -12.12 4.88
C ILE A 104 -17.04 -11.86 6.22
N ARG A 105 -15.72 -12.02 6.26
CA ARG A 105 -14.84 -11.71 7.38
C ARG A 105 -13.90 -10.60 6.95
N LEU A 106 -14.11 -9.40 7.45
CA LEU A 106 -13.32 -8.23 7.07
C LEU A 106 -12.40 -7.80 8.21
N ILE A 107 -11.14 -7.60 7.91
CA ILE A 107 -10.09 -7.18 8.83
C ILE A 107 -9.48 -5.90 8.28
N CYS A 108 -9.62 -4.79 9.01
CA CYS A 108 -8.94 -3.54 8.70
C CYS A 108 -7.82 -3.30 9.71
N GLY A 109 -6.58 -3.55 9.30
CA GLY A 109 -5.40 -3.15 10.07
C GLY A 109 -5.20 -1.64 9.95
N ILE A 110 -4.98 -0.97 11.09
CA ILE A 110 -4.73 0.47 11.17
C ILE A 110 -3.37 0.69 11.80
N HIS A 111 -2.42 1.19 10.98
CA HIS A 111 -1.08 1.42 11.51
C HIS A 111 -0.97 2.78 12.21
N SER A 112 -1.37 3.87 11.54
CA SER A 112 -1.30 5.20 12.12
C SER A 112 -2.49 6.07 11.71
N PRO A 113 -3.29 6.57 12.68
CA PRO A 113 -4.36 7.52 12.39
C PRO A 113 -3.87 8.98 12.35
N ARG A 114 -2.61 9.25 12.63
CA ARG A 114 -2.07 10.58 12.96
C ARG A 114 -2.11 11.62 11.85
N ARG A 115 -2.11 11.17 10.59
CA ARG A 115 -2.25 12.07 9.45
C ARG A 115 -3.64 11.85 8.87
N GLY A 116 -4.55 12.59 9.09
CA GLY A 116 -5.86 12.39 8.56
C GLY A 116 -6.76 13.51 8.99
N ILE A 117 -6.27 14.71 8.90
CA ILE A 117 -7.09 15.85 9.25
C ILE A 117 -7.13 16.77 8.06
N ASN A 118 -8.00 16.46 7.16
CA ASN A 118 -8.58 17.50 6.36
C ASN A 118 -10.05 17.62 6.79
N ASN A 119 -10.42 18.73 7.39
CA ASN A 119 -11.79 19.03 7.84
C ASN A 119 -12.85 18.94 6.73
N LYS A 120 -12.44 18.73 5.48
CA LYS A 120 -13.30 18.62 4.31
C LYS A 120 -13.52 17.17 3.86
N SER A 121 -12.83 16.20 4.46
CA SER A 121 -12.83 14.81 4.01
C SER A 121 -13.33 13.88 5.11
N HIS A 122 -14.20 12.93 4.76
CA HIS A 122 -14.69 11.92 5.70
C HIS A 122 -13.59 10.92 6.05
N ALA A 123 -12.81 10.45 5.07
CA ALA A 123 -11.73 9.51 5.29
C ALA A 123 -10.53 10.16 5.97
N THR A 124 -9.96 9.47 6.92
CA THR A 124 -8.73 9.85 7.63
C THR A 124 -7.59 8.88 7.37
N LEU A 125 -7.88 7.76 6.72
CA LEU A 125 -6.97 6.66 6.42
C LEU A 125 -6.92 6.41 4.91
N ALA A 126 -5.78 5.92 4.44
CA ALA A 126 -5.57 5.46 3.07
C ALA A 126 -5.05 4.03 3.05
N GLY A 127 -5.69 3.17 2.28
CA GLY A 127 -5.25 1.80 2.10
C GLY A 127 -6.13 1.04 1.12
N ALA A 128 -5.57 0.03 0.46
CA ALA A 128 -6.32 -0.78 -0.49
C ALA A 128 -7.01 -1.98 0.17
N THR A 129 -8.05 -2.49 -0.48
CA THR A 129 -8.80 -3.66 -0.05
C THR A 129 -8.39 -4.88 -0.88
N ARG A 130 -7.93 -5.95 -0.21
CA ARG A 130 -7.58 -7.22 -0.86
C ARG A 130 -8.43 -8.36 -0.37
N ARG A 131 -8.66 -9.33 -1.26
CA ARG A 131 -9.35 -10.56 -0.93
C ARG A 131 -8.34 -11.65 -0.56
N LYS A 132 -8.75 -12.48 0.40
CA LYS A 132 -8.13 -13.75 0.75
C LYS A 132 -9.19 -14.85 0.75
N ASP A 133 -8.72 -16.08 0.57
CA ASP A 133 -9.57 -17.26 0.67
C ASP A 133 -10.07 -17.47 2.10
N LEU A 134 -11.28 -18.00 2.25
CA LEU A 134 -11.88 -18.32 3.56
C LEU A 134 -11.07 -19.37 4.34
N SER A 135 -10.29 -20.20 3.65
CA SER A 135 -9.43 -21.23 4.25
C SER A 135 -8.15 -20.67 4.88
N LEU A 136 -7.74 -19.43 4.55
CA LEU A 136 -6.58 -18.81 5.17
C LEU A 136 -6.81 -18.67 6.67
N PRO A 137 -5.87 -19.09 7.55
CA PRO A 137 -5.99 -18.87 8.98
C PRO A 137 -6.20 -17.38 9.31
N GLU A 138 -7.13 -17.08 10.23
CA GLU A 138 -7.47 -15.71 10.62
C GLU A 138 -6.24 -14.90 11.06
N ILE A 139 -5.33 -15.53 11.79
CA ILE A 139 -4.11 -14.86 12.26
C ILE A 139 -3.20 -14.42 11.12
N ASP A 140 -3.16 -15.16 10.01
CA ASP A 140 -2.36 -14.83 8.84
C ASP A 140 -3.02 -13.66 8.08
N ALA A 141 -4.35 -13.63 8.03
CA ALA A 141 -5.10 -12.50 7.47
C ALA A 141 -4.91 -11.20 8.31
N ILE A 142 -4.91 -11.31 9.64
CA ILE A 142 -4.59 -10.19 10.55
C ILE A 142 -3.14 -9.72 10.32
N THR A 143 -2.19 -10.64 10.24
CA THR A 143 -0.77 -10.33 10.01
C THR A 143 -0.58 -9.62 8.67
N ASP A 144 -1.23 -10.09 7.60
CA ASP A 144 -1.20 -9.46 6.28
C ASP A 144 -1.75 -8.02 6.34
N ALA A 145 -2.91 -7.83 6.99
CA ALA A 145 -3.52 -6.50 7.15
C ALA A 145 -2.62 -5.54 7.93
N LEU A 146 -2.02 -5.99 9.02
CA LEU A 146 -1.11 -5.19 9.84
C LEU A 146 0.15 -4.79 9.05
N ASN A 147 0.87 -5.74 8.47
CA ASN A 147 2.11 -5.46 7.73
C ASN A 147 1.88 -4.47 6.58
N LEU A 148 0.80 -4.65 5.84
CA LEU A 148 0.47 -3.77 4.73
C LEU A 148 -0.04 -2.40 5.17
N SER A 149 -0.74 -2.30 6.30
CA SER A 149 -1.15 -1.01 6.87
C SER A 149 0.05 -0.15 7.26
N ARG A 150 1.13 -0.78 7.75
CA ARG A 150 2.41 -0.11 8.03
C ARG A 150 3.06 0.42 6.75
N ALA A 151 3.15 -0.42 5.71
CA ALA A 151 3.67 0.00 4.42
C ALA A 151 2.86 1.18 3.82
N MET A 152 1.53 1.18 4.00
CA MET A 152 0.68 2.30 3.58
C MET A 152 0.99 3.58 4.34
N SER A 153 1.21 3.55 5.67
CA SER A 153 1.62 4.74 6.42
C SER A 153 2.93 5.32 5.86
N PHE A 154 3.89 4.48 5.53
CA PHE A 154 5.17 4.91 4.97
C PHE A 154 5.00 5.51 3.57
N LYS A 155 4.21 4.89 2.70
CA LYS A 155 3.88 5.46 1.38
C LYS A 155 3.16 6.80 1.48
N ASN A 156 2.26 6.97 2.45
CA ASN A 156 1.56 8.23 2.66
C ASN A 156 2.51 9.36 3.10
N VAL A 157 3.52 9.03 3.92
CA VAL A 157 4.60 9.98 4.27
C VAL A 157 5.44 10.32 3.05
N ALA A 158 5.85 9.33 2.27
CA ALA A 158 6.64 9.54 1.06
C ALA A 158 5.90 10.38 0.00
N ALA A 159 4.59 10.16 -0.13
CA ALA A 159 3.72 10.94 -1.03
C ALA A 159 3.33 12.32 -0.48
N ASP A 160 3.76 12.66 0.73
CA ASP A 160 3.41 13.90 1.44
C ASP A 160 1.89 14.15 1.55
N ILE A 161 1.12 13.10 1.72
CA ILE A 161 -0.34 13.18 1.86
C ILE A 161 -0.78 13.07 3.33
N PRO A 162 -1.84 13.79 3.73
CA PRO A 162 -2.24 13.90 5.14
C PRO A 162 -3.14 12.75 5.62
N PHE A 163 -2.87 11.51 5.22
CA PHE A 163 -3.67 10.34 5.62
C PHE A 163 -2.84 9.36 6.42
N GLY A 164 -3.46 8.74 7.42
CA GLY A 164 -2.90 7.58 8.11
C GLY A 164 -2.90 6.35 7.21
N GLY A 165 -2.19 5.30 7.60
CA GLY A 165 -2.13 4.05 6.84
C GLY A 165 -3.07 2.98 7.39
N CYS A 166 -3.85 2.37 6.51
CA CYS A 166 -4.63 1.18 6.80
C CYS A 166 -4.50 0.14 5.68
N LYS A 167 -4.99 -1.06 5.94
CA LYS A 167 -5.14 -2.11 4.94
C LYS A 167 -6.33 -2.97 5.30
N THR A 168 -7.19 -3.20 4.33
CA THR A 168 -8.33 -4.09 4.50
C THR A 168 -8.06 -5.43 3.83
N THR A 169 -8.13 -6.51 4.61
CA THR A 169 -8.09 -7.90 4.13
C THR A 169 -9.46 -8.51 4.34
N VAL A 170 -10.06 -8.98 3.25
CA VAL A 170 -11.41 -9.56 3.26
C VAL A 170 -11.33 -11.03 2.91
N GLN A 171 -11.74 -11.87 3.84
CA GLN A 171 -11.91 -13.30 3.60
C GLN A 171 -13.33 -13.56 3.13
N MET A 172 -13.48 -13.96 1.88
CA MET A 172 -14.77 -14.25 1.23
C MET A 172 -14.54 -15.07 -0.03
N ASP A 173 -15.61 -15.64 -0.58
CA ASP A 173 -15.59 -16.19 -1.92
C ASP A 173 -15.28 -15.13 -2.98
N SER A 174 -15.08 -15.53 -4.23
CA SER A 174 -14.78 -14.56 -5.30
C SER A 174 -15.89 -13.52 -5.39
N PRO A 175 -15.57 -12.21 -5.30
CA PRO A 175 -16.59 -11.17 -5.28
C PRO A 175 -17.27 -11.09 -6.64
N ASP A 176 -18.60 -11.18 -6.63
CA ASP A 176 -19.44 -10.81 -7.76
C ASP A 176 -19.83 -9.34 -7.62
N ILE A 177 -19.33 -8.51 -8.52
CA ILE A 177 -19.64 -7.07 -8.53
C ILE A 177 -21.10 -6.75 -8.85
N ALA A 178 -21.86 -7.70 -9.39
CA ALA A 178 -23.30 -7.58 -9.60
C ALA A 178 -24.09 -7.85 -8.29
N ASN A 179 -23.46 -8.44 -7.29
CA ASN A 179 -24.10 -8.63 -5.99
C ASN A 179 -24.05 -7.33 -5.18
N MET A 180 -25.12 -6.56 -5.29
CA MET A 180 -25.24 -5.24 -4.66
C MET A 180 -25.21 -5.30 -3.13
N GLU A 181 -25.61 -6.40 -2.51
CA GLU A 181 -25.56 -6.55 -1.06
C GLU A 181 -24.11 -6.71 -0.57
N VAL A 182 -23.30 -7.49 -1.28
CA VAL A 182 -21.85 -7.59 -1.03
C VAL A 182 -21.17 -6.23 -1.23
N MET A 183 -21.46 -5.56 -2.33
CA MET A 183 -20.88 -4.23 -2.61
C MET A 183 -21.28 -3.21 -1.54
N GLY A 184 -22.54 -3.20 -1.13
CA GLY A 184 -23.03 -2.32 -0.06
C GLY A 184 -22.38 -2.59 1.30
N PHE A 185 -22.17 -3.86 1.66
CA PHE A 185 -21.43 -4.20 2.89
C PHE A 185 -19.97 -3.73 2.84
N LEU A 186 -19.28 -3.92 1.73
CA LEU A 186 -17.91 -3.43 1.58
C LEU A 186 -17.83 -1.91 1.63
N ALA A 187 -18.81 -1.21 1.06
CA ALA A 187 -18.93 0.24 1.16
C ALA A 187 -19.15 0.70 2.60
N TYR A 188 -20.09 0.09 3.31
CA TYR A 188 -20.34 0.35 4.73
C TYR A 188 -19.06 0.17 5.57
N ALA A 189 -18.35 -0.92 5.36
CA ALA A 189 -17.11 -1.20 6.09
C ALA A 189 -16.03 -0.17 5.83
N CYS A 190 -15.89 0.27 4.58
CA CYS A 190 -14.95 1.32 4.18
C CYS A 190 -15.25 2.67 4.84
N ASP A 191 -16.52 3.06 4.83
CA ASP A 191 -16.99 4.29 5.44
C ASP A 191 -16.86 4.26 6.96
N THR A 192 -17.21 3.14 7.60
CA THR A 192 -17.07 2.94 9.05
C THR A 192 -15.61 3.00 9.50
N ALA A 193 -14.70 2.42 8.73
CA ALA A 193 -13.26 2.50 8.96
C ALA A 193 -12.67 3.89 8.64
N ARG A 194 -13.44 4.78 8.01
CA ARG A 194 -13.00 6.10 7.54
C ARG A 194 -11.77 6.00 6.63
N CYS A 195 -11.81 5.05 5.72
CA CYS A 195 -10.72 4.73 4.80
C CYS A 195 -11.14 5.04 3.36
N PHE A 196 -10.39 5.87 2.63
CA PHE A 196 -10.46 5.75 1.19
C PHE A 196 -9.61 4.58 0.73
N THR A 197 -10.10 3.84 -0.24
CA THR A 197 -9.54 2.55 -0.63
C THR A 197 -9.59 2.35 -2.15
N GLY A 198 -9.10 1.23 -2.59
CA GLY A 198 -9.21 0.77 -3.97
C GLY A 198 -9.01 -0.74 -4.03
N PRO A 199 -9.38 -1.37 -5.12
CA PRO A 199 -9.18 -2.80 -5.32
C PRO A 199 -7.68 -3.13 -5.38
N ASP A 200 -7.28 -4.16 -4.62
CA ASP A 200 -5.97 -4.78 -4.64
C ASP A 200 -6.12 -6.25 -5.08
N MET A 201 -5.19 -7.12 -4.71
CA MET A 201 -5.18 -8.52 -5.13
C MET A 201 -6.54 -9.21 -4.95
N ALA A 202 -6.97 -9.91 -6.00
CA ALA A 202 -8.18 -10.70 -6.06
C ALA A 202 -9.51 -9.92 -5.90
N PHE A 203 -9.47 -8.60 -6.09
CA PHE A 203 -10.66 -7.79 -6.34
C PHE A 203 -10.66 -7.25 -7.78
N PRO A 204 -11.79 -7.29 -8.50
CA PRO A 204 -11.89 -6.72 -9.83
C PRO A 204 -11.85 -5.17 -9.77
N LYS A 205 -11.09 -4.55 -10.67
CA LYS A 205 -11.00 -3.06 -10.73
C LYS A 205 -12.34 -2.41 -11.07
N GLU A 206 -13.20 -3.12 -11.75
CA GLU A 206 -14.54 -2.68 -12.17
C GLU A 206 -15.46 -2.37 -10.98
N MET A 207 -15.16 -2.91 -9.79
CA MET A 207 -15.91 -2.57 -8.58
C MET A 207 -15.89 -1.07 -8.25
N VAL A 208 -14.84 -0.35 -8.65
CA VAL A 208 -14.73 1.09 -8.39
C VAL A 208 -15.89 1.86 -9.00
N LYS A 209 -16.29 1.50 -10.23
CA LYS A 209 -17.44 2.10 -10.89
C LYS A 209 -18.73 1.84 -10.11
N VAL A 210 -18.97 0.59 -9.74
CA VAL A 210 -20.19 0.19 -8.99
C VAL A 210 -20.24 0.92 -7.64
N MET A 211 -19.11 0.99 -6.93
CA MET A 211 -19.03 1.71 -5.65
C MET A 211 -19.37 3.19 -5.80
N ASN A 212 -18.75 3.86 -6.77
CA ASN A 212 -18.94 5.30 -6.98
C ASN A 212 -20.33 5.66 -7.51
N GLU A 213 -20.96 4.79 -8.29
CA GLU A 213 -22.30 5.01 -8.80
C GLU A 213 -23.40 4.79 -7.75
N HIS A 214 -23.25 3.78 -6.88
CA HIS A 214 -24.35 3.30 -6.03
C HIS A 214 -24.14 3.52 -4.53
N PHE A 215 -22.88 3.48 -4.04
CA PHE A 215 -22.62 3.40 -2.58
C PHE A 215 -21.76 4.53 -2.05
N THR A 216 -20.45 4.52 -2.30
CA THR A 216 -19.51 5.44 -1.69
C THR A 216 -18.47 5.94 -2.70
N MET A 217 -18.02 7.19 -2.53
CA MET A 217 -16.96 7.81 -3.32
C MET A 217 -15.55 7.51 -2.78
N GLN A 218 -15.41 6.63 -1.80
CA GLN A 218 -14.12 6.31 -1.18
C GLN A 218 -13.34 5.23 -1.92
N TYR A 219 -13.90 4.63 -2.98
CA TYR A 219 -13.19 3.69 -3.85
C TYR A 219 -12.54 4.42 -5.02
N CYS A 220 -11.23 4.27 -5.14
CA CYS A 220 -10.36 4.98 -6.07
C CYS A 220 -9.51 4.01 -6.92
N GLY A 221 -8.93 4.51 -8.02
CA GLY A 221 -7.91 3.78 -8.76
C GLY A 221 -8.44 2.68 -9.68
N GLY A 222 -9.55 2.92 -10.36
CA GLY A 222 -10.12 1.97 -11.31
C GLY A 222 -11.06 2.59 -12.34
N PRO A 223 -11.67 1.78 -13.22
CA PRO A 223 -12.64 2.24 -14.19
C PRO A 223 -13.80 3.02 -13.52
N GLY A 224 -14.16 4.15 -14.08
CA GLY A 224 -15.19 5.03 -13.54
C GLY A 224 -14.76 5.94 -12.40
N SER A 225 -13.48 5.91 -12.01
CA SER A 225 -12.91 6.89 -11.10
C SER A 225 -12.35 8.11 -11.86
N ALA A 226 -12.11 9.21 -11.14
CA ALA A 226 -11.76 10.48 -11.73
C ALA A 226 -10.40 10.50 -12.45
N LEU A 227 -9.40 9.80 -11.88
CA LEU A 227 -8.02 9.78 -12.39
C LEU A 227 -7.60 8.41 -12.96
N GLY A 228 -8.44 7.39 -12.80
CA GLY A 228 -8.28 6.09 -13.45
C GLY A 228 -7.18 5.23 -12.85
N ASP A 229 -6.46 4.49 -13.72
CA ASP A 229 -5.45 3.51 -13.29
C ASP A 229 -4.19 4.19 -12.71
N THR A 230 -3.72 3.69 -11.59
CA THR A 230 -2.58 4.23 -10.85
C THR A 230 -1.21 3.81 -11.40
N ALA A 231 -1.16 2.94 -12.42
CA ALA A 231 0.10 2.43 -12.97
C ALA A 231 0.94 3.52 -13.67
N ILE A 232 0.28 4.40 -14.45
CA ILE A 232 0.97 5.48 -15.17
C ILE A 232 1.62 6.48 -14.21
N PRO A 233 0.90 7.07 -13.22
CA PRO A 233 1.53 7.96 -12.25
C PRO A 233 2.62 7.25 -11.44
N THR A 234 2.45 5.97 -11.07
CA THR A 234 3.50 5.20 -10.40
C THR A 234 4.77 5.11 -11.24
N ALA A 235 4.65 4.72 -12.51
CA ALA A 235 5.79 4.63 -13.42
C ALA A 235 6.48 5.99 -13.62
N TYR A 236 5.69 7.06 -13.71
CA TYR A 236 6.21 8.42 -13.84
C TYR A 236 6.97 8.84 -12.57
N GLY A 237 6.44 8.55 -11.39
CA GLY A 237 7.14 8.79 -10.14
C GLY A 237 8.48 8.04 -10.03
N VAL A 238 8.50 6.76 -10.39
CA VAL A 238 9.74 5.94 -10.43
C VAL A 238 10.77 6.57 -11.37
N TYR A 239 10.35 6.96 -12.57
CA TYR A 239 11.22 7.62 -13.54
C TYR A 239 11.80 8.95 -13.02
N LEU A 240 10.97 9.80 -12.44
CA LEU A 240 11.42 11.08 -11.89
C LEU A 240 12.35 10.90 -10.68
N ALA A 241 12.09 9.93 -9.82
CA ALA A 241 12.97 9.60 -8.70
C ALA A 241 14.34 9.09 -9.18
N LEU A 242 14.36 8.26 -10.22
CA LEU A 242 15.61 7.83 -10.87
C LEU A 242 16.41 9.02 -11.39
N LYS A 243 15.79 9.98 -12.07
CA LYS A 243 16.47 11.21 -12.53
C LYS A 243 17.10 11.99 -11.37
N GLN A 244 16.40 12.11 -10.25
CA GLN A 244 16.95 12.74 -9.06
C GLN A 244 18.12 11.96 -8.45
N ALA A 245 18.08 10.63 -8.48
CA ALA A 245 19.17 9.79 -8.02
C ALA A 245 20.42 9.92 -8.92
N VAL A 246 20.23 10.00 -10.23
CA VAL A 246 21.31 10.26 -11.19
C VAL A 246 21.91 11.65 -10.97
N LYS A 247 21.05 12.68 -10.85
CA LYS A 247 21.48 14.05 -10.50
C LYS A 247 22.28 14.11 -9.20
N PHE A 248 21.85 13.38 -8.19
CA PHE A 248 22.53 13.35 -6.90
C PHE A 248 23.97 12.83 -7.00
N LYS A 249 24.24 11.81 -7.85
CA LYS A 249 25.58 11.26 -8.07
C LYS A 249 26.41 12.04 -9.10
N THR A 250 25.76 12.58 -10.15
CA THR A 250 26.48 13.11 -11.34
C THR A 250 26.38 14.62 -11.50
N GLY A 251 25.44 15.26 -10.82
CA GLY A 251 25.08 16.67 -11.01
C GLY A 251 24.10 16.94 -12.17
N SER A 252 23.76 15.94 -12.99
CA SER A 252 22.87 16.06 -14.16
C SER A 252 21.69 15.09 -14.04
N GLU A 253 20.49 15.51 -14.47
CA GLU A 253 19.29 14.66 -14.56
C GLU A 253 19.24 13.84 -15.86
N SER A 254 20.16 14.03 -16.80
CA SER A 254 20.15 13.36 -18.09
C SER A 254 20.43 11.87 -17.94
N LEU A 255 19.63 11.05 -18.61
CA LEU A 255 19.85 9.62 -18.76
C LEU A 255 20.39 9.27 -20.15
N ASP A 256 20.67 10.27 -21.00
CA ASP A 256 21.19 10.08 -22.35
C ASP A 256 22.52 9.34 -22.32
N GLY A 257 22.64 8.29 -23.14
CA GLY A 257 23.80 7.40 -23.20
C GLY A 257 23.92 6.37 -22.07
N MET A 258 22.99 6.36 -21.11
CA MET A 258 22.93 5.31 -20.09
C MET A 258 22.24 4.05 -20.62
N SER A 259 22.46 2.94 -19.93
CA SER A 259 21.78 1.67 -20.19
C SER A 259 20.86 1.30 -19.03
N ALA A 260 19.67 0.77 -19.34
CA ALA A 260 18.67 0.41 -18.35
C ALA A 260 18.09 -0.99 -18.58
N ALA A 261 18.02 -1.80 -17.53
CA ALA A 261 17.40 -3.11 -17.52
C ALA A 261 16.02 -3.00 -16.83
N VAL A 262 14.96 -3.40 -17.53
CA VAL A 262 13.58 -3.40 -17.00
C VAL A 262 13.09 -4.84 -16.85
N LEU A 263 12.86 -5.25 -15.60
CA LEU A 263 12.34 -6.58 -15.27
C LEU A 263 10.82 -6.51 -15.11
N SER A 264 10.11 -7.21 -15.96
CA SER A 264 8.65 -7.26 -16.10
C SER A 264 8.05 -6.03 -16.80
N LEU A 265 7.36 -6.28 -17.91
CA LEU A 265 6.61 -5.29 -18.68
C LEU A 265 5.09 -5.37 -18.38
N GLY A 266 4.75 -5.48 -17.10
CA GLY A 266 3.39 -5.17 -16.63
C GLY A 266 3.07 -3.69 -16.80
N ALA A 267 1.90 -3.23 -16.35
CA ALA A 267 1.44 -1.84 -16.57
C ALA A 267 2.47 -0.78 -16.13
N VAL A 268 3.08 -0.95 -14.95
CA VAL A 268 4.12 -0.02 -14.44
C VAL A 268 5.43 -0.15 -15.22
N GLY A 269 5.94 -1.37 -15.40
CA GLY A 269 7.24 -1.57 -16.09
C GLY A 269 7.21 -1.15 -17.55
N TYR A 270 6.09 -1.39 -18.26
CA TYR A 270 5.89 -0.94 -19.63
C TYR A 270 5.95 0.59 -19.74
N ALA A 271 5.23 1.28 -18.84
CA ALA A 271 5.24 2.74 -18.81
C ALA A 271 6.62 3.29 -18.41
N THR A 272 7.32 2.66 -17.46
CA THR A 272 8.70 3.03 -17.08
C THR A 272 9.64 2.88 -18.27
N ALA A 273 9.59 1.77 -19.00
CA ALA A 273 10.40 1.55 -20.20
C ALA A 273 10.13 2.62 -21.28
N LYS A 274 8.87 3.07 -21.45
CA LYS A 274 8.53 4.18 -22.37
C LYS A 274 9.17 5.51 -21.96
N TYR A 275 9.24 5.82 -20.68
CA TYR A 275 9.93 7.03 -20.19
C TYR A 275 11.42 6.94 -20.43
N LEU A 276 12.05 5.78 -20.18
CA LEU A 276 13.46 5.53 -20.43
C LEU A 276 13.80 5.62 -21.92
N ALA A 277 12.95 5.06 -22.79
CA ALA A 277 13.14 5.16 -24.25
C ALA A 277 13.16 6.63 -24.74
N LYS A 278 12.34 7.52 -24.15
CA LYS A 278 12.35 8.96 -24.49
C LYS A 278 13.68 9.64 -24.12
N GLU A 279 14.41 9.13 -23.15
CA GLU A 279 15.74 9.62 -22.73
C GLU A 279 16.89 9.03 -23.59
N LYS A 280 16.58 8.24 -24.62
CA LYS A 280 17.55 7.55 -25.49
C LYS A 280 18.48 6.59 -24.74
N THR A 281 17.99 5.98 -23.66
CA THR A 281 18.73 4.94 -22.94
C THR A 281 18.74 3.65 -23.75
N LYS A 282 19.87 2.91 -23.76
CA LYS A 282 19.87 1.52 -24.22
C LYS A 282 19.04 0.64 -23.30
N LEU A 283 18.11 -0.14 -23.83
CA LEU A 283 17.17 -0.91 -23.03
C LEU A 283 17.44 -2.41 -23.08
N TYR A 284 17.55 -3.04 -21.92
CA TYR A 284 17.46 -4.48 -21.73
C TYR A 284 16.09 -4.80 -21.17
N LEU A 285 15.26 -5.54 -21.90
CA LEU A 285 13.89 -5.81 -21.51
C LEU A 285 13.68 -7.31 -21.23
N ALA A 286 13.07 -7.60 -20.07
CA ALA A 286 12.68 -8.96 -19.69
C ALA A 286 11.23 -9.01 -19.26
N SER A 287 10.47 -9.94 -19.80
CA SER A 287 9.08 -10.20 -19.42
C SER A 287 8.74 -11.66 -19.73
N THR A 288 7.86 -12.25 -18.92
CA THR A 288 7.24 -13.54 -19.22
C THR A 288 6.11 -13.43 -20.24
N ASN A 289 5.65 -12.21 -20.55
CA ASN A 289 4.62 -11.95 -21.54
C ASN A 289 5.26 -11.48 -22.86
N GLU A 290 5.46 -12.39 -23.79
CA GLU A 290 6.06 -12.14 -25.10
C GLU A 290 5.28 -11.11 -25.91
N HIS A 291 3.95 -11.12 -25.85
CA HIS A 291 3.11 -10.17 -26.58
C HIS A 291 3.37 -8.70 -26.13
N THR A 292 3.66 -8.48 -24.86
CA THR A 292 4.04 -7.14 -24.36
C THR A 292 5.41 -6.71 -24.88
N LEU A 293 6.36 -7.64 -25.01
CA LEU A 293 7.69 -7.37 -25.58
C LEU A 293 7.56 -7.02 -27.07
N GLU A 294 6.86 -7.83 -27.84
CA GLU A 294 6.63 -7.58 -29.29
C GLU A 294 5.95 -6.23 -29.52
N ARG A 295 4.92 -5.91 -28.72
CA ARG A 295 4.23 -4.63 -28.79
C ARG A 295 5.18 -3.48 -28.52
N PHE A 296 6.02 -3.59 -27.49
CA PHE A 296 6.98 -2.53 -27.13
C PHE A 296 8.00 -2.30 -28.25
N ILE A 297 8.56 -3.35 -28.83
CA ILE A 297 9.49 -3.26 -29.97
C ILE A 297 8.82 -2.60 -31.19
N LYS A 298 7.59 -3.01 -31.49
CA LYS A 298 6.82 -2.42 -32.61
C LYS A 298 6.52 -0.92 -32.41
N GLU A 299 6.30 -0.50 -31.17
CA GLU A 299 6.07 0.92 -30.83
C GLU A 299 7.40 1.74 -30.86
N HIS A 300 8.58 1.08 -30.77
CA HIS A 300 9.89 1.73 -30.69
C HIS A 300 10.91 1.06 -31.67
N PRO A 301 10.64 1.09 -33.01
CA PRO A 301 11.41 0.31 -33.98
C PRO A 301 12.87 0.73 -34.11
N ASP A 302 13.19 2.00 -33.87
CA ASP A 302 14.55 2.56 -34.01
C ASP A 302 15.31 2.64 -32.67
N HIS A 303 14.74 2.07 -31.60
CA HIS A 303 15.36 2.14 -30.27
C HIS A 303 16.32 0.95 -30.06
N ASP A 304 17.44 1.19 -29.37
CA ASP A 304 18.41 0.13 -29.01
C ASP A 304 17.84 -0.76 -27.90
N ILE A 305 17.21 -1.87 -28.28
CA ILE A 305 16.54 -2.82 -27.39
C ILE A 305 17.21 -4.18 -27.49
N ILE A 306 17.57 -4.74 -26.34
CA ILE A 306 18.03 -6.13 -26.21
C ILE A 306 17.03 -6.90 -25.33
N LEU A 307 16.51 -7.99 -25.86
CA LEU A 307 15.67 -8.91 -25.11
C LEU A 307 16.52 -9.84 -24.25
N VAL A 308 16.16 -9.98 -23.01
CA VAL A 308 16.87 -10.83 -22.02
C VAL A 308 15.83 -11.71 -21.34
N SER A 309 16.17 -12.98 -21.07
CA SER A 309 15.27 -13.81 -20.27
C SER A 309 15.17 -13.30 -18.83
N PRO A 310 14.01 -13.43 -18.16
CA PRO A 310 13.83 -12.92 -16.80
C PRO A 310 14.86 -13.43 -15.79
N GLU A 311 15.33 -14.66 -15.95
CA GLU A 311 16.31 -15.29 -15.06
C GLU A 311 17.71 -14.69 -15.22
N LYS A 312 18.02 -14.04 -16.37
CA LYS A 312 19.35 -13.50 -16.69
C LYS A 312 19.44 -12.00 -16.53
N ILE A 313 18.32 -11.29 -16.38
CA ILE A 313 18.29 -9.82 -16.37
C ILE A 313 19.13 -9.22 -15.24
N LEU A 314 19.20 -9.88 -14.08
CA LEU A 314 19.99 -9.43 -12.94
C LEU A 314 21.52 -9.55 -13.19
N ASN A 315 21.94 -10.34 -14.19
CA ASN A 315 23.34 -10.53 -14.56
C ASN A 315 23.82 -9.59 -15.67
N VAL A 316 22.91 -8.76 -16.20
CA VAL A 316 23.24 -7.80 -17.25
C VAL A 316 24.12 -6.70 -16.68
N GLU A 317 25.10 -6.28 -17.49
CA GLU A 317 25.90 -5.10 -17.20
C GLU A 317 25.22 -3.86 -17.79
N ALA A 318 24.59 -3.09 -16.91
CA ALA A 318 23.89 -1.85 -17.27
C ALA A 318 23.95 -0.84 -16.12
N ASP A 319 23.67 0.43 -16.41
CA ASP A 319 23.72 1.48 -15.38
C ASP A 319 22.54 1.39 -14.41
N ILE A 320 21.35 1.08 -14.93
CA ILE A 320 20.09 1.18 -14.20
C ILE A 320 19.37 -0.17 -14.21
N LEU A 321 18.82 -0.56 -13.07
CA LEU A 321 17.87 -1.67 -12.95
C LEU A 321 16.51 -1.15 -12.48
N CYS A 322 15.46 -1.47 -13.23
CA CYS A 322 14.07 -1.14 -12.93
C CYS A 322 13.25 -2.41 -12.67
N PRO A 323 13.26 -2.99 -11.46
CA PRO A 323 12.39 -4.11 -11.12
C PRO A 323 10.94 -3.64 -11.02
N SER A 324 10.03 -4.24 -11.83
CA SER A 324 8.62 -3.82 -11.91
C SER A 324 7.63 -4.99 -11.84
N GLY A 325 8.11 -6.17 -11.46
CA GLY A 325 7.32 -7.39 -11.32
C GLY A 325 7.13 -7.83 -9.87
N ILE A 326 7.57 -9.05 -9.56
CA ILE A 326 7.51 -9.63 -8.21
C ILE A 326 8.58 -9.03 -7.29
N GLY A 327 8.34 -9.08 -5.97
CA GLY A 327 9.32 -8.71 -4.95
C GLY A 327 10.27 -9.85 -4.58
N GLY A 328 11.11 -9.64 -3.54
CA GLY A 328 12.03 -10.63 -3.01
C GLY A 328 13.22 -10.95 -3.93
N LEU A 329 13.59 -10.00 -4.79
CA LEU A 329 14.61 -10.20 -5.83
C LEU A 329 16.03 -10.20 -5.28
N PHE A 330 16.32 -9.37 -4.28
CA PHE A 330 17.67 -9.09 -3.83
C PHE A 330 17.91 -9.64 -2.42
N GLY A 331 18.52 -10.81 -2.32
CA GLY A 331 19.20 -11.31 -1.13
C GLY A 331 20.70 -11.01 -1.18
N GLU A 332 21.49 -11.52 -0.24
CA GLU A 332 22.92 -11.26 -0.19
C GLU A 332 23.66 -11.76 -1.43
N GLU A 333 23.32 -12.98 -1.88
CA GLU A 333 23.97 -13.60 -3.04
C GLU A 333 23.72 -12.80 -4.33
N GLU A 334 22.46 -12.41 -4.58
CA GLU A 334 22.12 -11.64 -5.76
C GLU A 334 22.79 -10.26 -5.72
N ILE A 335 22.80 -9.58 -4.56
CA ILE A 335 23.45 -8.27 -4.40
C ILE A 335 24.93 -8.35 -4.80
N GLU A 336 25.66 -9.40 -4.42
CA GLU A 336 27.07 -9.56 -4.77
C GLU A 336 27.32 -9.73 -6.28
N ALA A 337 26.32 -10.21 -7.01
CA ALA A 337 26.43 -10.43 -8.46
C ALA A 337 25.99 -9.22 -9.32
N LEU A 338 25.25 -8.26 -8.74
CA LEU A 338 24.71 -7.11 -9.49
C LEU A 338 25.81 -6.23 -10.09
N LYS A 339 25.58 -5.73 -11.31
CA LYS A 339 26.48 -4.83 -12.02
C LYS A 339 25.81 -3.50 -12.41
N PHE A 340 24.94 -3.02 -11.55
CA PHE A 340 24.17 -1.78 -11.74
C PHE A 340 24.72 -0.68 -10.84
N LYS A 341 24.47 0.58 -11.22
CA LYS A 341 24.79 1.77 -10.42
C LYS A 341 23.56 2.29 -9.68
N TYR A 342 22.37 2.05 -10.24
CA TYR A 342 21.09 2.55 -9.73
C TYR A 342 20.04 1.43 -9.76
N ILE A 343 19.24 1.32 -8.69
CA ILE A 343 18.08 0.43 -8.65
C ILE A 343 16.85 1.25 -8.26
N PHE A 344 15.97 1.48 -9.25
CA PHE A 344 14.72 2.23 -9.10
C PHE A 344 13.62 1.57 -9.93
N GLY A 345 12.63 0.97 -9.29
CA GLY A 345 11.56 0.25 -9.97
C GLY A 345 10.24 0.26 -9.20
N GLY A 346 9.17 -0.12 -9.90
CA GLY A 346 7.81 -0.11 -9.35
C GLY A 346 7.44 -1.31 -8.48
N ALA A 347 8.23 -2.39 -8.48
CA ALA A 347 7.96 -3.58 -7.66
C ALA A 347 7.99 -3.24 -6.16
N ASN A 348 7.06 -3.80 -5.40
CA ASN A 348 7.09 -3.72 -3.93
C ASN A 348 8.00 -4.81 -3.35
N ASN A 349 8.54 -4.55 -2.14
CA ASN A 349 9.35 -5.50 -1.38
C ASN A 349 10.51 -6.07 -2.22
N GLN A 350 11.28 -5.22 -2.86
CA GLN A 350 12.38 -5.63 -3.76
C GLN A 350 13.47 -6.40 -3.04
N LEU A 351 13.80 -6.01 -1.81
CA LEU A 351 14.75 -6.72 -0.95
C LEU A 351 14.10 -8.00 -0.39
N ARG A 352 14.87 -9.09 -0.35
CA ARG A 352 14.46 -10.36 0.28
C ARG A 352 14.66 -10.26 1.78
N ALA A 353 13.78 -9.52 2.44
CA ALA A 353 13.82 -9.24 3.87
C ALA A 353 12.46 -9.55 4.51
N THR A 354 12.49 -9.99 5.75
CA THR A 354 11.30 -10.29 6.55
C THR A 354 10.93 -9.16 7.51
N ASN A 355 11.87 -8.22 7.72
CA ASN A 355 11.70 -7.10 8.65
C ASN A 355 12.58 -5.90 8.23
N GLN A 356 12.36 -4.76 8.90
CA GLN A 356 13.06 -3.52 8.64
C GLN A 356 14.58 -3.61 8.82
N GLU A 357 15.05 -4.36 9.82
CA GLU A 357 16.49 -4.49 10.12
C GLU A 357 17.20 -5.20 8.98
N GLU A 358 16.60 -6.25 8.44
CA GLU A 358 17.12 -6.95 7.27
C GLU A 358 17.10 -6.07 6.01
N GLU A 359 16.03 -5.28 5.79
CA GLU A 359 16.00 -4.34 4.65
C GLU A 359 17.12 -3.31 4.74
N ILE A 360 17.34 -2.73 5.93
CA ILE A 360 18.44 -1.78 6.16
C ILE A 360 19.79 -2.47 5.94
N ARG A 361 19.95 -3.70 6.41
CA ARG A 361 21.18 -4.47 6.24
C ARG A 361 21.49 -4.74 4.77
N LEU A 362 20.51 -5.19 3.99
CA LEU A 362 20.66 -5.43 2.55
C LEU A 362 20.90 -4.12 1.78
N ALA A 363 20.23 -3.03 2.16
CA ALA A 363 20.48 -1.71 1.57
C ALA A 363 21.91 -1.22 1.86
N LYS A 364 22.48 -1.50 3.03
CA LYS A 364 23.89 -1.23 3.34
C LYS A 364 24.85 -2.05 2.45
N ARG A 365 24.51 -3.30 2.15
CA ARG A 365 25.29 -4.12 1.19
C ARG A 365 25.28 -3.52 -0.22
N LEU A 366 24.13 -3.07 -0.71
CA LEU A 366 24.04 -2.36 -1.99
C LEU A 366 24.91 -1.10 -1.99
N ALA A 367 24.84 -0.29 -0.93
CA ALA A 367 25.65 0.93 -0.81
C ALA A 367 27.16 0.65 -0.77
N GLN A 368 27.62 -0.43 -0.10
CA GLN A 368 29.01 -0.88 -0.10
C GLN A 368 29.54 -1.24 -1.49
N ARG A 369 28.65 -1.60 -2.41
CA ARG A 369 28.96 -1.87 -3.81
C ARG A 369 28.78 -0.65 -4.73
N ASP A 370 28.66 0.53 -4.16
CA ASP A 370 28.38 1.80 -4.86
C ASP A 370 27.06 1.78 -5.67
N ILE A 371 26.10 0.93 -5.31
CA ILE A 371 24.77 0.88 -5.91
C ILE A 371 23.86 1.82 -5.15
N LEU A 372 23.37 2.86 -5.82
CA LEU A 372 22.37 3.75 -5.22
C LEU A 372 21.00 3.09 -5.26
N TYR A 373 20.53 2.71 -4.08
CA TYR A 373 19.21 2.15 -3.84
C TYR A 373 18.46 2.99 -2.83
N GLN A 374 17.25 3.37 -3.18
CA GLN A 374 16.27 3.95 -2.28
C GLN A 374 15.11 2.98 -2.16
N ILE A 375 14.64 2.70 -0.94
CA ILE A 375 13.55 1.74 -0.75
C ILE A 375 12.35 2.11 -1.62
N GLU A 376 11.77 1.13 -2.27
CA GLU A 376 10.82 1.34 -3.37
C GLU A 376 9.55 2.07 -2.95
N TRP A 377 9.04 1.83 -1.73
CA TRP A 377 7.82 2.50 -1.26
C TRP A 377 8.00 4.02 -1.11
N TRP A 378 9.25 4.54 -1.09
CA TRP A 378 9.52 5.98 -1.10
C TRP A 378 9.31 6.61 -2.48
N HIS A 379 9.61 5.90 -3.54
CA HIS A 379 9.53 6.44 -4.91
C HIS A 379 8.39 5.85 -5.76
N ASN A 380 7.80 4.70 -5.39
CA ASN A 380 6.63 4.17 -6.08
C ASN A 380 5.30 4.67 -5.47
N CYS A 381 5.35 5.73 -4.67
CA CYS A 381 4.21 6.27 -3.92
C CYS A 381 3.22 7.09 -4.78
N ALA A 382 3.54 7.38 -6.05
CA ALA A 382 2.67 8.21 -6.88
C ALA A 382 1.29 7.58 -7.16
N GLY A 383 1.15 6.25 -7.06
CA GLY A 383 -0.15 5.59 -7.12
C GLY A 383 -1.06 5.95 -5.94
N VAL A 384 -0.52 6.06 -4.73
CA VAL A 384 -1.31 6.49 -3.57
C VAL A 384 -1.58 8.00 -3.58
N LEU A 385 -0.66 8.80 -4.13
CA LEU A 385 -0.90 10.22 -4.40
C LEU A 385 -2.08 10.40 -5.36
N ALA A 386 -2.14 9.61 -6.44
CA ALA A 386 -3.25 9.61 -7.38
C ALA A 386 -4.59 9.31 -6.68
N ALA A 387 -4.64 8.24 -5.90
CA ALA A 387 -5.83 7.86 -5.15
C ALA A 387 -6.25 8.93 -4.13
N ALA A 388 -5.30 9.56 -3.45
CA ALA A 388 -5.58 10.64 -2.50
C ALA A 388 -6.12 11.90 -3.21
N MET A 389 -5.58 12.26 -4.36
CA MET A 389 -6.08 13.37 -5.18
C MET A 389 -7.49 13.07 -5.70
N GLU A 390 -7.72 11.86 -6.18
CA GLU A 390 -9.02 11.41 -6.65
C GLU A 390 -10.07 11.49 -5.53
N TYR A 391 -9.76 10.95 -4.36
CA TYR A 391 -10.64 11.03 -3.20
C TYR A 391 -10.92 12.47 -2.77
N THR A 392 -9.88 13.32 -2.75
CA THR A 392 -9.98 14.71 -2.24
C THR A 392 -10.70 15.65 -3.21
N TYR A 393 -10.45 15.49 -4.50
CA TYR A 393 -10.87 16.46 -5.53
C TYR A 393 -11.90 15.89 -6.51
N GLY A 394 -12.07 14.58 -6.58
CA GLY A 394 -12.98 13.92 -7.53
C GLY A 394 -12.71 14.35 -8.97
N PHE A 395 -13.76 14.54 -9.73
CA PHE A 395 -13.72 14.93 -11.14
C PHE A 395 -13.33 16.40 -11.40
N THR A 396 -13.01 17.17 -10.37
CA THR A 396 -12.49 18.54 -10.53
C THR A 396 -11.02 18.59 -10.95
N LYS A 397 -10.31 17.45 -10.86
CA LYS A 397 -8.94 17.28 -11.32
C LYS A 397 -8.85 16.27 -12.46
N ASN A 398 -7.81 16.40 -13.27
CA ASN A 398 -7.54 15.52 -14.40
C ASN A 398 -6.12 14.96 -14.36
N ASN A 399 -5.78 14.10 -15.34
CA ASN A 399 -4.47 13.45 -15.40
C ASN A 399 -3.30 14.44 -15.53
N ALA A 400 -3.49 15.61 -16.15
CA ALA A 400 -2.44 16.62 -16.24
C ALA A 400 -2.17 17.26 -14.86
N ASP A 401 -3.22 17.49 -14.06
CA ASP A 401 -3.06 17.94 -12.67
C ASP A 401 -2.33 16.90 -11.84
N LEU A 402 -2.67 15.62 -12.02
CA LEU A 402 -2.00 14.53 -11.34
C LEU A 402 -0.51 14.44 -11.70
N LEU A 403 -0.16 14.50 -12.97
CA LEU A 403 1.24 14.42 -13.40
C LEU A 403 2.04 15.60 -12.85
N ARG A 404 1.48 16.82 -12.82
CA ARG A 404 2.11 17.98 -12.15
C ARG A 404 2.34 17.74 -10.65
N ALA A 405 1.36 17.16 -9.95
CA ALA A 405 1.55 16.83 -8.53
C ALA A 405 2.66 15.78 -8.33
N VAL A 406 2.78 14.79 -9.22
CA VAL A 406 3.87 13.81 -9.19
C VAL A 406 5.22 14.49 -9.43
N GLU A 407 5.30 15.44 -10.40
CA GLU A 407 6.51 16.24 -10.70
C GLU A 407 6.94 17.11 -9.50
N GLU A 408 5.99 17.63 -8.73
CA GLU A 408 6.29 18.43 -7.55
C GLU A 408 6.70 17.57 -6.35
N VAL A 409 6.00 16.47 -6.11
CA VAL A 409 6.17 15.69 -4.87
C VAL A 409 7.33 14.72 -4.97
N VAL A 410 7.37 13.84 -5.98
CA VAL A 410 8.32 12.72 -5.99
C VAL A 410 9.77 13.16 -6.11
N PRO A 411 10.15 14.08 -7.02
CA PRO A 411 11.52 14.58 -7.09
C PRO A 411 11.96 15.27 -5.79
N LYS A 412 11.10 16.12 -5.23
CA LYS A 412 11.36 16.83 -3.97
C LYS A 412 11.62 15.86 -2.82
N GLN A 413 10.75 14.85 -2.64
CA GLN A 413 10.88 13.88 -1.57
C GLN A 413 12.11 12.97 -1.77
N THR A 414 12.39 12.56 -3.01
CA THR A 414 13.60 11.79 -3.34
C THR A 414 14.86 12.60 -3.03
N TRP A 415 14.94 13.83 -3.48
CA TRP A 415 16.08 14.71 -3.24
C TRP A 415 16.31 14.95 -1.75
N LYS A 416 15.23 15.22 -1.01
CA LYS A 416 15.27 15.40 0.45
C LYS A 416 15.81 14.15 1.15
N ASN A 417 15.32 12.96 0.80
CA ASN A 417 15.76 11.71 1.40
C ASN A 417 17.24 11.41 1.11
N LEU A 418 17.70 11.61 -0.14
CA LEU A 418 19.10 11.40 -0.51
C LEU A 418 20.06 12.35 0.22
N ASN A 419 19.69 13.63 0.35
CA ASN A 419 20.50 14.60 1.10
C ASN A 419 20.49 14.33 2.60
N LEU A 420 19.37 13.93 3.18
CA LEU A 420 19.29 13.54 4.58
C LEU A 420 20.15 12.30 4.85
N ALA A 421 20.08 11.29 3.99
CA ALA A 421 20.93 10.10 4.07
C ALA A 421 22.42 10.47 4.07
N LYS A 422 22.82 11.35 3.15
CA LYS A 422 24.20 11.87 3.07
C LYS A 422 24.60 12.64 4.33
N ALA A 423 23.74 13.52 4.83
CA ALA A 423 24.01 14.33 6.04
C ALA A 423 24.16 13.48 7.30
N LEU A 424 23.39 12.40 7.40
CA LEU A 424 23.42 11.47 8.54
C LEU A 424 24.48 10.36 8.40
N GLY A 425 25.07 10.18 7.23
CA GLY A 425 26.02 9.08 6.95
C GLY A 425 25.33 7.70 6.93
N VAL A 426 24.07 7.64 6.53
CA VAL A 426 23.26 6.41 6.44
C VAL A 426 22.82 6.13 5.01
N THR A 427 22.20 4.96 4.76
CA THR A 427 21.64 4.66 3.44
C THR A 427 20.33 5.43 3.18
N PRO A 428 19.94 5.65 1.90
CA PRO A 428 18.64 6.26 1.59
C PRO A 428 17.45 5.45 2.14
N THR A 429 17.58 4.12 2.25
CA THR A 429 16.58 3.26 2.88
C THR A 429 16.45 3.56 4.38
N GLU A 430 17.56 3.65 5.10
CA GLU A 430 17.57 3.97 6.53
C GLU A 430 17.03 5.38 6.79
N SER A 431 17.44 6.36 5.99
CA SER A 431 16.93 7.73 6.04
C SER A 431 15.40 7.81 5.82
N ALA A 432 14.88 7.02 4.88
CA ALA A 432 13.43 6.95 4.64
C ALA A 432 12.66 6.42 5.86
N TYR A 433 13.19 5.38 6.52
CA TYR A 433 12.61 4.89 7.77
C TYR A 433 12.67 5.92 8.90
N LEU A 434 13.80 6.60 9.06
CA LEU A 434 13.95 7.66 10.07
C LEU A 434 12.92 8.78 9.83
N SER A 435 12.76 9.24 8.59
CA SER A 435 11.77 10.25 8.23
C SER A 435 10.33 9.81 8.51
N CYS A 436 10.01 8.55 8.21
CA CYS A 436 8.68 8.00 8.51
C CYS A 436 8.44 7.90 10.02
N ASN A 437 9.41 7.43 10.78
CA ASN A 437 9.29 7.27 12.22
C ASN A 437 9.11 8.64 12.92
N GLU A 438 9.82 9.67 12.45
CA GLU A 438 9.62 11.02 12.96
C GLU A 438 8.19 11.51 12.72
N VAL A 439 7.70 11.40 11.49
CA VAL A 439 6.37 11.88 11.13
C VAL A 439 5.26 11.10 11.84
N ILE A 440 5.40 9.76 11.94
CA ILE A 440 4.36 8.87 12.47
C ILE A 440 4.38 8.83 13.98
N TYR A 441 5.55 8.71 14.58
CA TYR A 441 5.69 8.48 16.03
C TYR A 441 6.21 9.68 16.80
N GLY A 442 6.82 10.68 16.12
CA GLY A 442 7.51 11.81 16.77
C GLY A 442 8.75 11.34 17.53
N GLU A 443 9.42 10.29 17.03
CA GLU A 443 10.58 9.68 17.70
C GLU A 443 11.88 10.43 17.47
N ILE A 444 11.91 11.30 16.45
CA ILE A 444 13.07 12.11 16.11
C ILE A 444 12.69 13.57 16.33
N THR A 445 13.52 14.27 17.07
CA THR A 445 13.33 15.68 17.41
C THR A 445 13.45 16.59 16.19
N GLU A 446 12.92 17.80 16.28
CA GLU A 446 12.82 18.88 15.27
C GLU A 446 14.09 19.09 14.40
N ARG A 447 15.23 18.59 14.82
CA ARG A 447 16.53 18.78 14.16
C ARG A 447 16.68 18.21 12.75
N LEU A 448 15.87 17.21 12.35
CA LEU A 448 15.96 16.62 11.01
C LEU A 448 15.32 17.50 9.92
N TRP A 449 14.40 18.37 10.31
CA TRP A 449 13.68 19.22 9.38
C TRP A 449 14.27 20.63 9.27
N GLU A 450 15.17 20.98 10.18
CA GLU A 450 15.90 22.25 10.19
C GLU A 450 17.21 22.18 9.37
N LYS A 451 17.59 21.02 8.91
CA LYS A 451 18.76 20.78 8.05
C LYS A 451 18.35 20.46 6.61
#